data_9787af14c3c9529dec94fccd662ff049
#
_entry.id   9787af14c3c9529dec94fccd662ff049
#
_cell.length_a   1.000
_cell.length_b   1.000
_cell.length_c   1.000
_cell.angle_alpha   90.00
_cell.angle_beta   90.00
_cell.angle_gamma   90.00
#
_symmetry.space_group_name_H-M   'P 1'
#
loop_
_entity.id
_entity.type
_entity.pdbx_description
1 polymer ?
#
loop_
_entity_poly.entity_id
_entity_poly.type
_entity_poly.pdbx_seq_one_letter_code
_entity_poly.pdbx_strand_id
1 'polypeptide(L)'
;MKYFKTTLFALLICFSGPVFSQGKAEMSNYPLHISPSPDDKALVIYLTGDGGWNSFSQSLSAELQKNGYAVVALDTRKYFWDQKTPDQLARDIQRMIDYYMKAWNKSSWILVGYSFGADTGSFLPSRLTKSSGTQLESVVLLSPGFSTGFVTKISNMLGFGGTDKDKYKVYPELLKSPAPVLCIFGKDEDSDFYPVLKPTANIKKMLVPGNHKFNDDTKLIAKVIIQRK
;
A
#
# COMPACT_ATOMS: atom_id res chain seq x y z
N MET A 1 61.96 4.79 -37.24
CA MET A 1 61.48 4.66 -35.85
C MET A 1 59.97 4.96 -35.84
N LYS A 2 59.15 3.91 -35.72
CA LYS A 2 57.69 4.02 -35.66
C LYS A 2 57.27 3.86 -34.22
N TYR A 3 56.65 4.91 -33.61
CA TYR A 3 56.12 4.84 -32.25
C TYR A 3 54.72 4.21 -32.30
N PHE A 4 54.57 3.07 -31.63
CA PHE A 4 53.30 2.42 -31.38
C PHE A 4 52.67 3.05 -30.16
N LYS A 5 51.54 3.78 -30.31
CA LYS A 5 50.75 4.27 -29.19
C LYS A 5 49.77 3.18 -28.73
N THR A 6 50.04 2.59 -27.57
CA THR A 6 49.16 1.64 -26.91
C THR A 6 48.08 2.44 -26.14
N THR A 7 46.86 2.42 -26.63
CA THR A 7 45.72 3.01 -25.91
C THR A 7 45.22 2.01 -24.90
N LEU A 8 45.42 2.31 -23.61
CA LEU A 8 44.90 1.51 -22.51
C LEU A 8 43.41 1.79 -22.31
N PHE A 9 42.54 0.84 -22.65
CA PHE A 9 41.10 0.91 -22.42
C PHE A 9 40.83 0.47 -20.96
N ALA A 10 40.58 1.43 -20.07
CA ALA A 10 40.18 1.16 -18.71
C ALA A 10 38.73 0.68 -18.69
N LEU A 11 38.53 -0.61 -18.44
CA LEU A 11 37.22 -1.23 -18.25
C LEU A 11 36.68 -0.84 -16.88
N LEU A 12 35.74 0.11 -16.82
CA LEU A 12 35.02 0.48 -15.60
C LEU A 12 34.02 -0.63 -15.29
N ILE A 13 34.40 -1.59 -14.43
CA ILE A 13 33.49 -2.58 -13.89
C ILE A 13 32.69 -1.92 -12.75
N CYS A 14 31.45 -1.51 -13.06
CA CYS A 14 30.51 -1.04 -12.02
C CYS A 14 30.12 -2.23 -11.12
N PHE A 15 30.75 -2.33 -9.96
CA PHE A 15 30.35 -3.24 -8.88
C PHE A 15 29.04 -2.72 -8.24
N SER A 16 27.89 -3.10 -8.78
CA SER A 16 26.57 -2.84 -8.16
C SER A 16 26.06 -4.01 -7.29
N GLY A 17 26.89 -5.02 -7.01
CA GLY A 17 26.48 -6.26 -6.38
C GLY A 17 26.05 -6.21 -4.90
N PRO A 18 26.79 -5.59 -3.96
CA PRO A 18 26.53 -5.78 -2.52
C PRO A 18 25.29 -5.05 -1.99
N VAL A 19 24.97 -3.86 -2.51
CA VAL A 19 23.86 -3.03 -2.00
C VAL A 19 22.48 -3.63 -2.31
N PHE A 20 22.31 -4.25 -3.48
CA PHE A 20 21.05 -4.92 -3.83
C PHE A 20 20.82 -6.22 -3.04
N SER A 21 21.89 -6.95 -2.72
CA SER A 21 21.79 -8.16 -1.91
C SER A 21 21.35 -7.86 -0.48
N GLN A 22 21.87 -6.81 0.13
CA GLN A 22 21.51 -6.40 1.48
C GLN A 22 20.07 -5.91 1.58
N GLY A 23 19.61 -5.10 0.62
CA GLY A 23 18.22 -4.63 0.58
C GLY A 23 17.21 -5.78 0.40
N LYS A 24 17.51 -6.79 -0.42
CA LYS A 24 16.66 -7.98 -0.59
C LYS A 24 16.56 -8.79 0.71
N ALA A 25 17.66 -8.95 1.43
CA ALA A 25 17.68 -9.63 2.73
C ALA A 25 16.86 -8.87 3.77
N GLU A 26 16.90 -7.54 3.76
CA GLU A 26 16.07 -6.71 4.64
C GLU A 26 14.57 -6.88 4.36
N MET A 27 14.17 -6.89 3.07
CA MET A 27 12.77 -7.07 2.67
C MET A 27 12.21 -8.44 3.07
N SER A 28 13.04 -9.48 3.18
CA SER A 28 12.60 -10.82 3.61
C SER A 28 12.16 -10.88 5.09
N ASN A 29 12.47 -9.86 5.89
CA ASN A 29 12.02 -9.76 7.27
C ASN A 29 10.55 -9.30 7.40
N TYR A 30 9.96 -8.82 6.31
CA TYR A 30 8.57 -8.40 6.29
C TYR A 30 7.67 -9.49 5.67
N PRO A 31 6.43 -9.66 6.15
CA PRO A 31 5.48 -10.61 5.58
C PRO A 31 4.89 -10.05 4.26
N LEU A 32 5.70 -10.02 3.21
CA LEU A 32 5.34 -9.46 1.91
C LEU A 32 4.89 -10.54 0.94
N HIS A 33 3.92 -10.19 0.10
CA HIS A 33 3.55 -10.90 -1.12
C HIS A 33 3.78 -9.95 -2.30
N ILE A 34 4.64 -10.34 -3.22
CA ILE A 34 5.09 -9.48 -4.32
C ILE A 34 4.63 -10.03 -5.66
N SER A 35 4.12 -9.15 -6.50
CA SER A 35 3.69 -9.43 -7.87
C SER A 35 4.33 -8.38 -8.78
N PRO A 36 5.50 -8.67 -9.37
CA PRO A 36 6.19 -7.74 -10.24
C PRO A 36 5.45 -7.55 -11.55
N SER A 37 5.60 -6.37 -12.16
CA SER A 37 5.15 -6.10 -13.52
C SER A 37 6.20 -5.29 -14.26
N PRO A 38 6.50 -5.63 -15.54
CA PRO A 38 7.43 -4.87 -16.36
C PRO A 38 6.83 -3.55 -16.87
N ASP A 39 5.49 -3.38 -16.82
CA ASP A 39 4.82 -2.20 -17.34
C ASP A 39 5.23 -0.95 -16.56
N ASP A 40 5.28 0.20 -17.25
CA ASP A 40 5.62 1.50 -16.65
C ASP A 40 4.41 2.13 -15.92
N LYS A 41 3.71 1.34 -15.12
CA LYS A 41 2.62 1.81 -14.25
C LYS A 41 3.13 1.96 -12.83
N ALA A 42 2.39 2.76 -12.05
CA ALA A 42 2.69 3.00 -10.65
C ALA A 42 2.84 1.69 -9.86
N LEU A 43 3.74 1.69 -8.89
CA LEU A 43 3.83 0.63 -7.88
C LEU A 43 2.60 0.69 -6.97
N VAL A 44 1.97 -0.44 -6.69
CA VAL A 44 0.92 -0.55 -5.66
C VAL A 44 1.53 -1.04 -4.37
N ILE A 45 1.47 -0.23 -3.32
CA ILE A 45 1.69 -0.65 -1.94
C ILE A 45 0.33 -1.02 -1.37
N TYR A 46 0.12 -2.31 -1.09
CA TYR A 46 -1.17 -2.83 -0.66
C TYR A 46 -1.10 -3.35 0.78
N LEU A 47 -1.89 -2.75 1.68
CA LEU A 47 -2.09 -3.22 3.04
C LEU A 47 -3.35 -4.08 3.07
N THR A 48 -3.23 -5.36 3.41
CA THR A 48 -4.38 -6.29 3.47
C THR A 48 -5.30 -5.97 4.65
N GLY A 49 -6.45 -6.64 4.76
CA GLY A 49 -7.27 -6.59 5.97
C GLY A 49 -6.68 -7.44 7.11
N ASP A 50 -7.36 -7.47 8.25
CA ASP A 50 -7.02 -8.30 9.43
C ASP A 50 -7.05 -9.80 9.14
N GLY A 51 -7.77 -10.23 8.10
CA GLY A 51 -7.71 -11.58 7.55
C GLY A 51 -6.39 -11.95 6.87
N GLY A 52 -5.45 -10.99 6.70
CA GLY A 52 -4.15 -11.18 6.08
C GLY A 52 -4.23 -11.50 4.58
N TRP A 53 -3.30 -12.32 4.12
CA TRP A 53 -3.19 -12.73 2.72
C TRP A 53 -4.21 -13.84 2.37
N ASN A 54 -5.49 -13.49 2.41
CA ASN A 54 -6.62 -14.37 2.10
C ASN A 54 -6.99 -14.36 0.60
N SER A 55 -8.04 -15.08 0.21
CA SER A 55 -8.50 -15.18 -1.19
C SER A 55 -8.82 -13.83 -1.82
N PHE A 56 -9.50 -12.92 -1.10
CA PHE A 56 -9.79 -11.58 -1.59
C PHE A 56 -8.51 -10.79 -1.90
N SER A 57 -7.56 -10.78 -0.95
CA SER A 57 -6.28 -10.07 -1.12
C SER A 57 -5.45 -10.63 -2.28
N GLN A 58 -5.43 -11.95 -2.43
CA GLN A 58 -4.75 -12.64 -3.53
C GLN A 58 -5.38 -12.29 -4.88
N SER A 59 -6.70 -12.37 -4.98
CA SER A 59 -7.43 -12.09 -6.21
C SER A 59 -7.32 -10.62 -6.61
N LEU A 60 -7.42 -9.67 -5.66
CA LEU A 60 -7.26 -8.25 -5.95
C LEU A 60 -5.84 -7.94 -6.44
N SER A 61 -4.81 -8.51 -5.80
CA SER A 61 -3.42 -8.35 -6.24
C SER A 61 -3.21 -8.91 -7.66
N ALA A 62 -3.79 -10.07 -7.97
CA ALA A 62 -3.72 -10.68 -9.29
C ALA A 62 -4.43 -9.83 -10.36
N GLU A 63 -5.61 -9.26 -10.06
CA GLU A 63 -6.30 -8.38 -11.01
C GLU A 63 -5.52 -7.07 -11.25
N LEU A 64 -4.89 -6.49 -10.22
CA LEU A 64 -4.03 -5.32 -10.40
C LEU A 64 -2.80 -5.66 -11.25
N GLN A 65 -2.14 -6.78 -10.98
CA GLN A 65 -0.98 -7.25 -11.76
C GLN A 65 -1.37 -7.52 -13.23
N LYS A 66 -2.49 -8.18 -13.46
CA LYS A 66 -3.03 -8.43 -14.82
C LYS A 66 -3.26 -7.14 -15.60
N ASN A 67 -3.57 -6.06 -14.91
CA ASN A 67 -3.69 -4.72 -15.49
C ASN A 67 -2.37 -3.94 -15.53
N GLY A 68 -1.22 -4.58 -15.35
CA GLY A 68 0.12 -4.01 -15.52
C GLY A 68 0.66 -3.28 -14.29
N TYR A 69 0.01 -3.37 -13.13
CA TYR A 69 0.55 -2.79 -11.89
C TYR A 69 1.46 -3.78 -11.18
N ALA A 70 2.65 -3.35 -10.79
CA ALA A 70 3.45 -4.10 -9.84
C ALA A 70 2.84 -3.93 -8.44
N VAL A 71 2.74 -5.01 -7.65
CA VAL A 71 2.11 -4.99 -6.32
C VAL A 71 3.09 -5.50 -5.26
N VAL A 72 3.23 -4.73 -4.19
CA VAL A 72 3.85 -5.15 -2.94
C VAL A 72 2.77 -5.14 -1.87
N ALA A 73 2.29 -6.31 -1.50
CA ALA A 73 1.26 -6.47 -0.49
C ALA A 73 1.88 -6.83 0.86
N LEU A 74 1.55 -6.06 1.89
CA LEU A 74 1.90 -6.36 3.28
C LEU A 74 0.76 -7.18 3.90
N ASP A 75 1.05 -8.38 4.36
CA ASP A 75 0.15 -9.18 5.19
C ASP A 75 0.03 -8.53 6.57
N THR A 76 -0.98 -7.70 6.73
CA THR A 76 -1.18 -6.91 7.96
C THR A 76 -1.47 -7.78 9.17
N ARG A 77 -2.10 -8.95 8.99
CA ARG A 77 -2.34 -9.89 10.08
C ARG A 77 -1.05 -10.36 10.73
N LYS A 78 -0.05 -10.69 9.92
CA LYS A 78 1.27 -11.11 10.42
C LYS A 78 2.09 -9.93 10.92
N TYR A 79 2.05 -8.81 10.17
CA TYR A 79 2.83 -7.62 10.50
C TYR A 79 2.42 -7.00 11.83
N PHE A 80 1.11 -6.91 12.11
CA PHE A 80 0.54 -6.37 13.35
C PHE A 80 0.22 -7.44 14.41
N TRP A 81 0.85 -8.61 14.31
CA TRP A 81 0.76 -9.61 15.37
C TRP A 81 1.22 -9.02 16.70
N ASP A 82 2.29 -8.25 16.67
CA ASP A 82 2.74 -7.42 17.78
C ASP A 82 2.29 -5.97 17.58
N GLN A 83 2.03 -5.29 18.71
CA GLN A 83 1.66 -3.89 18.73
C GLN A 83 2.68 -3.02 17.99
N LYS A 84 2.22 -2.21 17.04
CA LYS A 84 3.01 -1.20 16.33
C LYS A 84 2.53 0.21 16.64
N THR A 85 3.26 1.19 16.12
CA THR A 85 2.84 2.59 16.09
C THR A 85 2.72 3.07 14.65
N PRO A 86 1.97 4.17 14.38
CA PRO A 86 1.94 4.79 13.05
C PRO A 86 3.32 5.09 12.47
N ASP A 87 4.25 5.56 13.33
CA ASP A 87 5.60 5.93 12.89
C ASP A 87 6.47 4.70 12.58
N GLN A 88 6.26 3.57 13.28
CA GLN A 88 6.93 2.31 12.93
C GLN A 88 6.43 1.81 11.57
N LEU A 89 5.12 1.78 11.34
CA LEU A 89 4.56 1.41 10.05
C LEU A 89 5.10 2.33 8.94
N ALA A 90 5.13 3.64 9.16
CA ALA A 90 5.61 4.58 8.16
C ALA A 90 7.08 4.35 7.79
N ARG A 91 7.96 4.12 8.77
CA ARG A 91 9.37 3.78 8.51
C ARG A 91 9.54 2.50 7.71
N ASP A 92 8.77 1.47 8.05
CA ASP A 92 8.87 0.17 7.38
C ASP A 92 8.31 0.25 5.93
N ILE A 93 7.18 0.93 5.74
CA ILE A 93 6.62 1.17 4.40
C ILE A 93 7.56 2.06 3.57
N GLN A 94 8.21 3.07 4.15
CA GLN A 94 9.19 3.88 3.44
C GLN A 94 10.35 3.03 2.88
N ARG A 95 10.88 2.10 3.68
CA ARG A 95 11.92 1.16 3.23
C ARG A 95 11.43 0.28 2.07
N MET A 96 10.18 -0.20 2.14
CA MET A 96 9.58 -0.99 1.06
C MET A 96 9.45 -0.16 -0.22
N ILE A 97 8.94 1.07 -0.13
CA ILE A 97 8.84 1.99 -1.26
C ILE A 97 10.22 2.22 -1.87
N ASP A 98 11.20 2.64 -1.07
CA ASP A 98 12.54 2.98 -1.55
C ASP A 98 13.22 1.79 -2.25
N TYR A 99 13.05 0.58 -1.70
CA TYR A 99 13.60 -0.63 -2.28
C TYR A 99 12.90 -1.01 -3.61
N TYR A 100 11.56 -1.14 -3.62
CA TYR A 100 10.85 -1.64 -4.79
C TYR A 100 10.72 -0.62 -5.92
N MET A 101 10.64 0.67 -5.61
CA MET A 101 10.70 1.74 -6.62
C MET A 101 12.02 1.66 -7.40
N LYS A 102 13.14 1.49 -6.69
CA LYS A 102 14.45 1.35 -7.31
C LYS A 102 14.61 0.01 -8.03
N ALA A 103 14.22 -1.11 -7.38
CA ALA A 103 14.40 -2.45 -7.92
C ALA A 103 13.60 -2.68 -9.22
N TRP A 104 12.43 -2.04 -9.34
CA TRP A 104 11.54 -2.18 -10.50
C TRP A 104 11.47 -0.94 -11.38
N ASN A 105 12.38 0.03 -11.17
CA ASN A 105 12.47 1.28 -11.94
C ASN A 105 11.13 2.01 -12.06
N LYS A 106 10.43 2.17 -10.92
CA LYS A 106 9.14 2.89 -10.86
C LYS A 106 9.34 4.33 -10.45
N SER A 107 8.57 5.26 -11.04
CA SER A 107 8.60 6.71 -10.74
C SER A 107 7.44 7.16 -9.86
N SER A 108 6.35 6.39 -9.80
CA SER A 108 5.17 6.71 -9.00
C SER A 108 4.61 5.47 -8.30
N TRP A 109 3.82 5.71 -7.27
CA TRP A 109 3.17 4.65 -6.51
C TRP A 109 1.79 5.09 -6.00
N ILE A 110 0.96 4.11 -5.68
CA ILE A 110 -0.35 4.28 -5.06
C ILE A 110 -0.41 3.47 -3.78
N LEU A 111 -1.09 4.00 -2.78
CA LEU A 111 -1.41 3.28 -1.57
C LEU A 111 -2.80 2.67 -1.71
N VAL A 112 -2.92 1.38 -1.48
CA VAL A 112 -4.21 0.68 -1.36
C VAL A 112 -4.28 0.06 0.01
N GLY A 113 -5.35 0.29 0.74
CA GLY A 113 -5.63 -0.38 2.02
C GLY A 113 -7.01 -1.03 2.01
N TYR A 114 -7.16 -2.18 2.66
CA TYR A 114 -8.43 -2.85 2.81
C TYR A 114 -8.76 -3.07 4.29
N SER A 115 -9.95 -2.64 4.74
CA SER A 115 -10.44 -2.85 6.11
C SER A 115 -9.39 -2.37 7.13
N PHE A 116 -8.87 -3.19 8.01
CA PHE A 116 -7.79 -2.86 8.94
C PHE A 116 -6.55 -2.25 8.24
N GLY A 117 -6.22 -2.71 7.02
CA GLY A 117 -5.17 -2.09 6.19
C GLY A 117 -5.56 -0.71 5.68
N ALA A 118 -6.85 -0.42 5.48
CA ALA A 118 -7.31 0.93 5.15
C ALA A 118 -7.19 1.86 6.36
N ASP A 119 -7.54 1.37 7.55
CA ASP A 119 -7.43 2.13 8.79
C ASP A 119 -5.98 2.50 9.08
N THR A 120 -5.08 1.51 9.10
CA THR A 120 -3.66 1.73 9.38
C THR A 120 -2.95 2.49 8.26
N GLY A 121 -3.33 2.25 7.01
CA GLY A 121 -2.81 2.92 5.82
C GLY A 121 -3.13 4.41 5.78
N SER A 122 -4.24 4.85 6.39
CA SER A 122 -4.63 6.27 6.47
C SER A 122 -3.57 7.15 7.15
N PHE A 123 -2.71 6.57 7.98
CA PHE A 123 -1.65 7.27 8.72
C PHE A 123 -0.35 7.45 7.93
N LEU A 124 -0.21 6.79 6.77
CA LEU A 124 1.03 6.80 6.00
C LEU A 124 1.28 8.11 5.25
N PRO A 125 0.30 8.68 4.51
CA PRO A 125 0.56 9.80 3.61
C PRO A 125 1.18 11.02 4.27
N SER A 126 0.81 11.30 5.53
CA SER A 126 1.33 12.43 6.30
C SER A 126 2.70 12.19 6.94
N ARG A 127 3.17 10.93 6.97
CA ARG A 127 4.40 10.49 7.66
C ARG A 127 5.51 10.08 6.74
N LEU A 128 5.16 9.73 5.49
CA LEU A 128 6.17 9.33 4.52
C LEU A 128 6.94 10.53 4.02
N THR A 129 8.24 10.39 3.92
CA THR A 129 9.11 11.40 3.33
C THR A 129 9.00 11.34 1.81
N LYS A 130 9.04 12.52 1.17
CA LYS A 130 9.16 12.58 -0.29
C LYS A 130 10.54 12.05 -0.68
N SER A 131 10.61 10.81 -1.12
CA SER A 131 11.83 10.29 -1.74
C SER A 131 12.05 11.01 -3.06
N SER A 132 13.30 11.43 -3.31
CA SER A 132 13.65 12.13 -4.54
C SER A 132 13.29 11.29 -5.77
N GLY A 133 12.47 11.85 -6.66
CA GLY A 133 12.06 11.21 -7.90
C GLY A 133 10.90 10.21 -7.78
N THR A 134 10.23 10.10 -6.62
CA THR A 134 9.06 9.23 -6.46
C THR A 134 7.81 10.02 -6.04
N GLN A 135 6.66 9.70 -6.63
CA GLN A 135 5.41 10.41 -6.39
C GLN A 135 4.31 9.47 -5.88
N LEU A 136 3.69 9.81 -4.74
CA LEU A 136 2.41 9.24 -4.34
C LEU A 136 1.30 9.84 -5.22
N GLU A 137 0.71 9.03 -6.10
CA GLU A 137 -0.37 9.49 -6.97
C GLU A 137 -1.70 9.61 -6.25
N SER A 138 -2.02 8.64 -5.41
CA SER A 138 -3.30 8.58 -4.70
C SER A 138 -3.29 7.55 -3.57
N VAL A 139 -4.26 7.68 -2.69
CA VAL A 139 -4.59 6.76 -1.60
C VAL A 139 -5.98 6.19 -1.87
N VAL A 140 -6.12 4.88 -1.92
CA VAL A 140 -7.39 4.19 -2.09
C VAL A 140 -7.65 3.31 -0.89
N LEU A 141 -8.71 3.58 -0.16
CA LEU A 141 -9.07 2.89 1.06
C LEU A 141 -10.40 2.15 0.86
N LEU A 142 -10.35 0.84 0.98
CA LEU A 142 -11.50 -0.06 0.84
C LEU A 142 -12.08 -0.34 2.22
N SER A 143 -13.31 0.08 2.45
CA SER A 143 -14.06 -0.05 3.71
C SER A 143 -13.27 0.39 4.95
N PRO A 144 -12.75 1.65 4.98
CA PRO A 144 -12.11 2.18 6.19
C PRO A 144 -13.12 2.38 7.32
N GLY A 145 -12.64 2.27 8.57
CA GLY A 145 -13.38 2.52 9.79
C GLY A 145 -13.01 3.82 10.49
N PHE A 146 -13.51 4.01 11.72
CA PHE A 146 -13.29 5.23 12.52
C PHE A 146 -11.89 5.33 13.13
N SER A 147 -11.35 4.21 13.56
CA SER A 147 -10.12 4.18 14.35
C SER A 147 -9.46 2.80 14.32
N THR A 148 -8.20 2.76 14.74
CA THR A 148 -7.40 1.54 14.77
C THR A 148 -6.49 1.49 16.01
N GLY A 149 -6.17 0.27 16.45
CA GLY A 149 -5.25 0.00 17.55
C GLY A 149 -3.81 -0.31 17.11
N PHE A 150 -3.53 -0.44 15.83
CA PHE A 150 -2.22 -0.90 15.27
C PHE A 150 -1.76 -2.25 15.84
N VAL A 151 -2.72 -3.13 16.09
CA VAL A 151 -2.50 -4.50 16.54
C VAL A 151 -3.64 -5.37 16.04
N THR A 152 -3.34 -6.57 15.55
CA THR A 152 -4.36 -7.54 15.17
C THR A 152 -4.86 -8.28 16.41
N LYS A 153 -6.10 -8.01 16.82
CA LYS A 153 -6.73 -8.69 17.96
C LYS A 153 -7.61 -9.83 17.43
N ILE A 154 -7.59 -10.96 18.12
CA ILE A 154 -8.47 -12.10 17.81
C ILE A 154 -9.95 -11.68 17.89
N SER A 155 -10.32 -10.76 18.81
CA SER A 155 -11.66 -10.19 18.91
C SER A 155 -12.12 -9.46 17.65
N ASN A 156 -11.21 -8.80 16.91
CA ASN A 156 -11.53 -8.10 15.67
C ASN A 156 -11.84 -9.10 14.53
N MET A 157 -11.21 -10.28 14.56
CA MET A 157 -11.46 -11.36 13.60
C MET A 157 -12.86 -11.98 13.75
N LEU A 158 -13.49 -11.80 14.91
CA LEU A 158 -14.86 -12.28 15.20
C LEU A 158 -15.94 -11.23 14.86
N GLY A 159 -15.61 -10.18 14.12
CA GLY A 159 -16.58 -9.15 13.70
C GLY A 159 -16.81 -8.04 14.72
N PHE A 160 -16.04 -7.99 15.79
CA PHE A 160 -16.13 -6.94 16.83
C PHE A 160 -15.09 -5.81 16.62
N GLY A 161 -14.52 -5.69 15.42
CA GLY A 161 -13.50 -4.70 15.09
C GLY A 161 -14.08 -3.36 14.68
N GLY A 162 -13.28 -2.30 14.88
CA GLY A 162 -13.57 -0.98 14.31
C GLY A 162 -14.48 -0.09 15.17
N THR A 163 -14.47 -0.26 16.49
CA THR A 163 -15.17 0.69 17.38
C THR A 163 -14.46 2.04 17.37
N ASP A 164 -15.21 3.13 17.53
CA ASP A 164 -14.66 4.49 17.70
C ASP A 164 -13.77 4.66 18.95
N LYS A 165 -13.52 3.58 19.68
CA LYS A 165 -12.82 3.51 20.97
C LYS A 165 -11.30 3.36 20.83
N ASP A 166 -10.79 2.95 19.67
CA ASP A 166 -9.35 2.78 19.49
C ASP A 166 -8.62 4.14 19.50
N LYS A 167 -7.36 4.11 19.90
CA LYS A 167 -6.52 5.28 20.16
C LYS A 167 -6.33 6.17 18.92
N TYR A 168 -6.18 5.57 17.75
CA TYR A 168 -5.77 6.28 16.54
C TYR A 168 -6.98 6.51 15.63
N LYS A 169 -7.36 7.78 15.42
CA LYS A 169 -8.53 8.18 14.63
C LYS A 169 -8.19 8.34 13.16
N VAL A 170 -8.97 7.71 12.29
CA VAL A 170 -8.72 7.67 10.83
C VAL A 170 -8.99 9.00 10.17
N TYR A 171 -10.18 9.60 10.37
CA TYR A 171 -10.58 10.80 9.63
C TYR A 171 -9.62 11.99 9.79
N PRO A 172 -9.11 12.33 10.98
CA PRO A 172 -8.12 13.39 11.13
C PRO A 172 -6.81 13.13 10.33
N GLU A 173 -6.46 11.88 10.09
CA GLU A 173 -5.26 11.53 9.29
C GLU A 173 -5.54 11.69 7.79
N LEU A 174 -6.75 11.34 7.33
CA LEU A 174 -7.13 11.56 5.92
C LEU A 174 -7.03 13.03 5.52
N LEU A 175 -7.40 13.94 6.42
CA LEU A 175 -7.33 15.39 6.19
C LEU A 175 -5.89 15.90 6.00
N LYS A 176 -4.88 15.15 6.45
CA LYS A 176 -3.46 15.50 6.34
C LYS A 176 -2.82 14.93 5.07
N SER A 177 -3.54 14.15 4.27
CA SER A 177 -2.98 13.52 3.08
C SER A 177 -2.53 14.55 2.04
N PRO A 178 -1.28 14.51 1.57
CA PRO A 178 -0.80 15.38 0.49
C PRO A 178 -1.25 14.93 -0.90
N ALA A 179 -1.84 13.73 -1.01
CA ALA A 179 -2.32 13.13 -2.25
C ALA A 179 -3.83 12.90 -2.18
N PRO A 180 -4.54 12.84 -3.33
CA PRO A 180 -5.96 12.54 -3.37
C PRO A 180 -6.30 11.21 -2.68
N VAL A 181 -7.37 11.22 -1.90
CA VAL A 181 -7.89 10.06 -1.16
C VAL A 181 -9.23 9.64 -1.74
N LEU A 182 -9.39 8.36 -2.04
CA LEU A 182 -10.65 7.75 -2.42
C LEU A 182 -11.02 6.67 -1.40
N CYS A 183 -12.11 6.86 -0.67
CA CYS A 183 -12.69 5.87 0.23
C CYS A 183 -13.84 5.14 -0.49
N ILE A 184 -13.75 3.82 -0.57
CA ILE A 184 -14.72 2.96 -1.25
C ILE A 184 -15.39 2.07 -0.22
N PHE A 185 -16.72 1.99 -0.25
CA PHE A 185 -17.51 1.17 0.66
C PHE A 185 -18.46 0.29 -0.13
N GLY A 186 -18.79 -0.87 0.43
CA GLY A 186 -19.87 -1.71 -0.10
C GLY A 186 -21.23 -1.05 0.17
N LYS A 187 -22.13 -1.11 -0.83
CA LYS A 187 -23.48 -0.54 -0.69
C LYS A 187 -24.31 -1.27 0.38
N ASP A 188 -24.04 -2.56 0.55
CA ASP A 188 -24.73 -3.44 1.49
C ASP A 188 -23.90 -3.64 2.78
N GLU A 189 -22.86 -2.81 2.98
CA GLU A 189 -22.04 -2.78 4.18
C GLU A 189 -22.71 -1.92 5.26
N ASP A 190 -22.83 -2.43 6.46
CA ASP A 190 -23.26 -1.66 7.64
C ASP A 190 -22.08 -0.85 8.17
N SER A 191 -21.77 0.26 7.47
CA SER A 191 -20.66 1.13 7.79
C SER A 191 -21.13 2.40 8.48
N ASP A 192 -20.88 2.52 9.77
CA ASP A 192 -21.11 3.75 10.53
C ASP A 192 -20.18 4.90 10.08
N PHE A 193 -19.04 4.60 9.48
CA PHE A 193 -18.07 5.62 9.06
C PHE A 193 -18.47 6.30 7.76
N TYR A 194 -19.11 5.59 6.81
CA TYR A 194 -19.52 6.18 5.54
C TYR A 194 -20.37 7.45 5.67
N PRO A 195 -21.44 7.50 6.52
CA PRO A 195 -22.28 8.69 6.63
C PRO A 195 -21.53 9.89 7.21
N VAL A 196 -20.60 9.68 8.13
CA VAL A 196 -19.87 10.75 8.82
C VAL A 196 -18.63 11.24 8.08
N LEU A 197 -18.06 10.45 7.16
CA LEU A 197 -16.96 10.86 6.32
C LEU A 197 -17.41 11.98 5.38
N LYS A 198 -16.88 13.19 5.59
CA LYS A 198 -17.19 14.35 4.76
C LYS A 198 -16.22 14.45 3.59
N PRO A 199 -16.70 14.44 2.33
CA PRO A 199 -15.86 14.73 1.19
C PRO A 199 -15.26 16.14 1.26
N THR A 200 -14.05 16.27 0.72
CA THR A 200 -13.34 17.56 0.57
C THR A 200 -12.80 17.66 -0.86
N ALA A 201 -12.08 18.72 -1.18
CA ALA A 201 -11.39 18.82 -2.46
C ALA A 201 -10.41 17.65 -2.70
N ASN A 202 -9.84 17.09 -1.61
CA ASN A 202 -8.83 16.03 -1.66
C ASN A 202 -9.37 14.64 -1.22
N ILE A 203 -10.56 14.57 -0.64
CA ILE A 203 -11.17 13.32 -0.17
C ILE A 203 -12.47 13.07 -0.91
N LYS A 204 -12.53 11.96 -1.63
CA LYS A 204 -13.75 11.46 -2.25
C LYS A 204 -14.22 10.18 -1.55
N LYS A 205 -15.53 9.94 -1.55
CA LYS A 205 -16.11 8.66 -1.12
C LYS A 205 -17.09 8.14 -2.16
N MET A 206 -17.19 6.83 -2.28
CA MET A 206 -18.14 6.21 -3.17
C MET A 206 -18.66 4.88 -2.63
N LEU A 207 -19.83 4.48 -3.11
CA LEU A 207 -20.40 3.16 -2.89
C LEU A 207 -20.24 2.32 -4.14
N VAL A 208 -19.90 1.05 -3.96
CA VAL A 208 -19.93 0.04 -5.00
C VAL A 208 -20.85 -1.11 -4.55
N PRO A 209 -21.39 -1.93 -5.46
CA PRO A 209 -22.18 -3.11 -5.07
C PRO A 209 -21.42 -4.01 -4.10
N GLY A 210 -22.16 -4.62 -3.18
CA GLY A 210 -21.66 -5.64 -2.26
C GLY A 210 -21.52 -5.19 -0.81
N ASN A 211 -21.16 -6.15 0.02
CA ASN A 211 -20.92 -6.02 1.47
C ASN A 211 -19.50 -5.50 1.76
N HIS A 212 -19.04 -5.66 3.00
CA HIS A 212 -17.66 -5.31 3.44
C HIS A 212 -16.55 -5.95 2.58
N LYS A 213 -16.80 -7.11 1.97
CA LYS A 213 -15.89 -7.80 1.04
C LYS A 213 -16.22 -7.52 -0.44
N PHE A 214 -17.14 -6.60 -0.71
CA PHE A 214 -17.55 -6.27 -2.09
C PHE A 214 -18.04 -7.49 -2.88
N ASN A 215 -18.67 -8.46 -2.20
CA ASN A 215 -19.08 -9.76 -2.74
C ASN A 215 -17.95 -10.52 -3.46
N ASP A 216 -16.70 -10.30 -3.03
CA ASP A 216 -15.47 -10.82 -3.64
C ASP A 216 -15.29 -10.44 -5.13
N ASP A 217 -15.98 -9.38 -5.62
CA ASP A 217 -15.81 -8.87 -6.98
C ASP A 217 -14.54 -8.01 -7.10
N THR A 218 -13.41 -8.69 -7.04
CA THR A 218 -12.09 -8.05 -7.13
C THR A 218 -11.80 -7.43 -8.50
N LYS A 219 -12.51 -7.85 -9.57
CA LYS A 219 -12.40 -7.21 -10.89
C LYS A 219 -12.99 -5.81 -10.88
N LEU A 220 -14.19 -5.65 -10.29
CA LEU A 220 -14.80 -4.35 -10.11
C LEU A 220 -13.91 -3.45 -9.27
N ILE A 221 -13.42 -3.94 -8.14
CA ILE A 221 -12.56 -3.17 -7.23
C ILE A 221 -11.26 -2.76 -7.92
N ALA A 222 -10.57 -3.67 -8.61
CA ALA A 222 -9.37 -3.32 -9.39
C ALA A 222 -9.67 -2.24 -10.44
N LYS A 223 -10.79 -2.35 -11.17
CA LYS A 223 -11.22 -1.33 -12.14
C LYS A 223 -11.41 0.04 -11.47
N VAL A 224 -12.07 0.10 -10.32
CA VAL A 224 -12.29 1.36 -9.57
C VAL A 224 -10.95 1.94 -9.11
N ILE A 225 -10.03 1.10 -8.56
CA ILE A 225 -8.69 1.52 -8.17
C ILE A 225 -7.93 2.11 -9.36
N ILE A 226 -8.02 1.52 -10.54
CA ILE A 226 -7.35 1.97 -11.75
C ILE A 226 -7.93 3.30 -12.26
N GLN A 227 -9.23 3.50 -12.13
CA GLN A 227 -9.96 4.71 -12.56
C GLN A 227 -10.02 5.83 -11.51
N ARG A 228 -9.30 5.73 -10.43
CA ARG A 228 -9.29 6.58 -9.22
C ARG A 228 -9.08 8.10 -9.43
N LYS A 229 -8.84 8.55 -10.65
CA LYS A 229 -8.59 9.97 -11.01
C LYS A 229 -9.85 10.81 -10.98
#